data_6e7f82929f073f8758e2410d8188906c
#
_entry.id   6e7f82929f073f8758e2410d8188906c
#
_cell.length_a   1.000
_cell.length_b   1.000
_cell.length_c   1.000
_cell.angle_alpha   90.00
_cell.angle_beta   90.00
_cell.angle_gamma   90.00
#
_symmetry.space_group_name_H-M   'P 1'
#
loop_
_entity.id
_entity.type
_entity.pdbx_description
1 polymer ?
#
loop_
_entity_poly.entity_id
_entity_poly.type
_entity_poly.pdbx_seq_one_letter_code
_entity_poly.pdbx_strand_id
1 'polypeptide(L)'
;MEAKGTILFGVDPLIIHDHYEIDYRHSYAEDSPFFVGLSKGKLLGSRCTGCGYTYATPRSHCMECGAPTAWHEIPLTGRIHTFTICHYGGEAFLKETPFTLILVEFDGADTLFLSRLKGVKPEAVSIGLPVVARFAKTPSFKVTDVWFEPAYPHPPLPHEGEGKRGG
;
A
#
# COMPACT_ATOMS: atom_id res chain seq x y z
N MET A 1 30.00 10.89 2.70
CA MET A 1 30.28 9.69 1.88
C MET A 1 30.09 10.12 0.44
N GLU A 2 31.18 10.27 -0.31
CA GLU A 2 31.08 10.61 -1.73
C GLU A 2 30.43 9.47 -2.50
N ALA A 3 29.38 9.78 -3.25
CA ALA A 3 28.73 8.84 -4.14
C ALA A 3 29.72 8.48 -5.27
N LYS A 4 30.24 7.26 -5.27
CA LYS A 4 31.02 6.75 -6.40
C LYS A 4 30.05 6.30 -7.49
N GLY A 5 30.15 6.91 -8.66
CA GLY A 5 29.41 6.44 -9.83
C GLY A 5 29.86 5.03 -10.27
N THR A 6 29.00 4.38 -11.05
CA THR A 6 29.32 3.07 -11.63
C THR A 6 30.08 3.28 -12.94
N ILE A 7 31.24 2.60 -13.08
CA ILE A 7 31.98 2.58 -14.35
C ILE A 7 31.20 1.71 -15.34
N LEU A 8 30.72 2.29 -16.42
CA LEU A 8 30.06 1.60 -17.53
C LEU A 8 30.96 1.62 -18.77
N PHE A 9 31.18 0.45 -19.36
CA PHE A 9 32.00 0.31 -20.58
C PHE A 9 33.44 0.85 -20.46
N GLY A 10 34.00 0.85 -19.26
CA GLY A 10 35.38 1.32 -19.01
C GLY A 10 35.53 2.85 -19.01
N VAL A 11 34.44 3.59 -18.96
CA VAL A 11 34.45 5.05 -18.89
C VAL A 11 34.05 5.49 -17.48
N ASP A 12 34.90 6.32 -16.86
CA ASP A 12 34.54 6.95 -15.58
C ASP A 12 33.38 7.95 -15.80
N PRO A 13 32.28 7.81 -15.04
CA PRO A 13 31.15 8.71 -15.19
C PRO A 13 31.52 10.11 -14.67
N LEU A 14 31.14 11.13 -15.42
CA LEU A 14 31.14 12.51 -14.92
C LEU A 14 29.96 12.66 -13.95
N ILE A 15 30.25 12.91 -12.68
CA ILE A 15 29.23 13.10 -11.63
C ILE A 15 29.01 14.61 -11.47
N ILE A 16 27.76 15.03 -11.63
CA ILE A 16 27.31 16.39 -11.40
C ILE A 16 26.42 16.37 -10.17
N HIS A 17 26.65 17.28 -9.23
CA HIS A 17 25.82 17.47 -8.05
C HIS A 17 24.95 18.71 -8.27
N ASP A 18 23.65 18.48 -8.44
CA ASP A 18 22.64 19.52 -8.48
C ASP A 18 21.81 19.46 -7.20
N HIS A 19 21.47 20.61 -6.67
CA HIS A 19 20.57 20.74 -5.53
C HIS A 19 19.31 21.50 -5.96
N TYR A 20 18.13 20.86 -5.76
CA TYR A 20 16.84 21.47 -6.03
C TYR A 20 16.01 21.48 -4.74
N GLU A 21 15.48 22.65 -4.39
CA GLU A 21 14.55 22.83 -3.29
C GLU A 21 13.24 23.35 -3.86
N ILE A 22 12.15 22.60 -3.65
CA ILE A 22 10.84 22.91 -4.20
C ILE A 22 9.78 22.84 -3.13
N ASP A 23 9.11 23.97 -2.86
CA ASP A 23 7.90 24.02 -2.04
C ASP A 23 6.66 23.72 -2.89
N TYR A 24 5.94 22.67 -2.51
CA TYR A 24 4.72 22.26 -3.18
C TYR A 24 3.48 22.67 -2.41
N ARG A 25 2.59 23.44 -3.06
CA ARG A 25 1.23 23.67 -2.58
C ARG A 25 0.26 23.15 -3.61
N HIS A 26 -0.50 22.11 -3.28
CA HIS A 26 -1.47 21.48 -4.18
C HIS A 26 -2.79 21.19 -3.46
N SER A 27 -3.83 20.89 -4.24
CA SER A 27 -5.13 20.42 -3.77
C SER A 27 -5.40 19.03 -4.32
N TYR A 28 -6.05 18.19 -3.55
CA TYR A 28 -6.58 16.92 -4.04
C TYR A 28 -7.90 17.07 -4.81
N ALA A 29 -8.45 18.30 -4.89
CA ALA A 29 -9.70 18.60 -5.60
C ALA A 29 -10.81 17.58 -5.31
N GLU A 30 -11.30 16.88 -6.33
CA GLU A 30 -12.37 15.89 -6.24
C GLU A 30 -12.03 14.68 -5.36
N ASP A 31 -10.74 14.36 -5.20
CA ASP A 31 -10.27 13.24 -4.38
C ASP A 31 -10.16 13.58 -2.89
N SER A 32 -10.37 14.85 -2.51
CA SER A 32 -10.28 15.31 -1.12
C SER A 32 -11.12 14.47 -0.13
N PRO A 33 -12.36 14.03 -0.45
CA PRO A 33 -13.15 13.20 0.44
C PRO A 33 -12.48 11.87 0.80
N PHE A 34 -11.68 11.26 -0.09
CA PHE A 34 -10.92 10.05 0.21
C PHE A 34 -9.97 10.28 1.39
N PHE A 35 -9.14 11.31 1.32
CA PHE A 35 -8.14 11.63 2.36
C PHE A 35 -8.79 12.09 3.67
N VAL A 36 -9.90 12.84 3.58
CA VAL A 36 -10.72 13.18 4.77
C VAL A 36 -11.35 11.92 5.37
N GLY A 37 -11.76 10.96 4.54
CA GLY A 37 -12.24 9.65 4.99
C GLY A 37 -11.19 8.92 5.81
N LEU A 38 -9.94 8.82 5.30
CA LEU A 38 -8.82 8.19 6.01
C LEU A 38 -8.60 8.81 7.40
N SER A 39 -8.66 10.14 7.52
CA SER A 39 -8.52 10.82 8.81
C SER A 39 -9.63 10.53 9.81
N LYS A 40 -10.76 10.00 9.34
CA LYS A 40 -11.93 9.58 10.14
C LYS A 40 -12.02 8.07 10.31
N GLY A 41 -11.01 7.31 9.89
CA GLY A 41 -11.01 5.86 9.96
C GLY A 41 -11.96 5.20 8.96
N LYS A 42 -12.23 5.83 7.83
CA LYS A 42 -13.09 5.33 6.75
C LYS A 42 -12.28 5.12 5.48
N LEU A 43 -12.51 4.00 4.81
CA LEU A 43 -12.01 3.74 3.48
C LEU A 43 -13.12 4.06 2.48
N LEU A 44 -12.93 5.10 1.68
CA LEU A 44 -13.90 5.52 0.68
C LEU A 44 -13.44 5.09 -0.72
N GLY A 45 -14.28 4.34 -1.40
CA GLY A 45 -14.18 4.08 -2.82
C GLY A 45 -15.26 4.86 -3.59
N SER A 46 -15.58 4.40 -4.77
CA SER A 46 -16.67 4.97 -5.56
C SER A 46 -17.49 3.89 -6.27
N ARG A 47 -18.79 4.13 -6.42
CA ARG A 47 -19.72 3.22 -7.09
C ARG A 47 -20.38 3.90 -8.28
N CYS A 48 -20.38 3.21 -9.41
CA CYS A 48 -21.00 3.71 -10.63
C CYS A 48 -22.51 3.86 -10.47
N THR A 49 -23.05 5.01 -10.84
CA THR A 49 -24.49 5.28 -10.79
C THR A 49 -25.26 4.61 -11.91
N GLY A 50 -24.59 4.20 -12.99
CA GLY A 50 -25.19 3.52 -14.13
C GLY A 50 -25.20 2.00 -14.00
N CYS A 51 -24.03 1.36 -13.87
CA CYS A 51 -23.91 -0.10 -13.88
C CYS A 51 -23.65 -0.72 -12.49
N GLY A 52 -23.44 0.09 -11.44
CA GLY A 52 -23.18 -0.40 -10.09
C GLY A 52 -21.77 -0.87 -9.82
N TYR A 53 -20.86 -0.85 -10.82
CA TYR A 53 -19.45 -1.25 -10.65
C TYR A 53 -18.78 -0.43 -9.55
N THR A 54 -18.11 -1.10 -8.62
CA THR A 54 -17.58 -0.49 -7.39
C THR A 54 -16.06 -0.50 -7.38
N TYR A 55 -15.47 0.66 -7.25
CA TYR A 55 -14.03 0.89 -7.22
C TYR A 55 -13.54 1.02 -5.77
N ALA A 56 -12.61 0.17 -5.36
CA ALA A 56 -11.95 0.29 -4.05
C ALA A 56 -11.03 1.53 -3.99
N THR A 57 -10.41 1.91 -5.12
CA THR A 57 -9.74 3.20 -5.29
C THR A 57 -10.69 4.13 -6.06
N PRO A 58 -11.11 5.26 -5.49
CA PRO A 58 -12.18 6.07 -6.07
C PRO A 58 -11.83 6.63 -7.44
N ARG A 59 -12.87 6.80 -8.28
CA ARG A 59 -12.82 7.41 -9.61
C ARG A 59 -14.04 8.28 -9.80
N SER A 60 -13.93 9.35 -10.56
CA SER A 60 -15.06 10.24 -10.88
C SER A 60 -16.02 9.65 -11.92
N HIS A 61 -15.50 8.80 -12.81
CA HIS A 61 -16.27 8.15 -13.89
C HIS A 61 -15.96 6.65 -13.99
N CYS A 62 -16.97 5.90 -14.37
CA CYS A 62 -16.87 4.47 -14.54
C CYS A 62 -16.09 4.11 -15.82
N MET A 63 -15.13 3.18 -15.71
CA MET A 63 -14.36 2.69 -16.85
C MET A 63 -15.15 1.72 -17.72
N GLU A 64 -16.22 1.09 -17.17
CA GLU A 64 -17.02 0.10 -17.87
C GLU A 64 -18.12 0.74 -18.74
N CYS A 65 -18.79 1.78 -18.25
CA CYS A 65 -19.93 2.38 -18.95
C CYS A 65 -19.88 3.89 -19.12
N GLY A 66 -18.82 4.56 -18.63
CA GLY A 66 -18.65 6.00 -18.75
C GLY A 66 -19.53 6.87 -17.84
N ALA A 67 -20.48 6.28 -17.10
CA ALA A 67 -21.35 7.02 -16.20
C ALA A 67 -20.59 7.62 -14.99
N PRO A 68 -21.07 8.72 -14.39
CA PRO A 68 -20.48 9.25 -13.17
C PRO A 68 -20.56 8.24 -12.02
N THR A 69 -19.65 8.37 -11.06
CA THR A 69 -19.66 7.57 -9.85
C THR A 69 -20.07 8.42 -8.64
N ALA A 70 -20.50 7.76 -7.58
CA ALA A 70 -20.76 8.36 -6.28
C ALA A 70 -19.85 7.75 -5.22
N TRP A 71 -19.50 8.52 -4.18
CA TRP A 71 -18.72 8.04 -3.05
C TRP A 71 -19.41 6.85 -2.39
N HIS A 72 -18.64 5.83 -2.08
CA HIS A 72 -19.10 4.58 -1.47
C HIS A 72 -18.11 4.13 -0.40
N GLU A 73 -18.61 3.77 0.78
CA GLU A 73 -17.75 3.27 1.87
C GLU A 73 -17.39 1.82 1.60
N ILE A 74 -16.10 1.52 1.58
CA ILE A 74 -15.54 0.18 1.38
C ILE A 74 -15.36 -0.49 2.75
N PRO A 75 -15.63 -1.80 2.88
CA PRO A 75 -15.36 -2.53 4.12
C PRO A 75 -13.91 -2.37 4.58
N LEU A 76 -13.70 -2.33 5.91
CA LEU A 76 -12.35 -2.24 6.47
C LEU A 76 -11.62 -3.59 6.50
N THR A 77 -12.34 -4.68 6.25
CA THR A 77 -11.80 -6.05 6.19
C THR A 77 -11.82 -6.55 4.77
N GLY A 78 -10.75 -7.25 4.39
CA GLY A 78 -10.61 -7.86 3.08
C GLY A 78 -9.64 -9.04 3.13
N ARG A 79 -9.22 -9.50 1.96
CA ARG A 79 -8.23 -10.59 1.81
C ARG A 79 -7.11 -10.15 0.90
N ILE A 80 -5.91 -10.68 1.12
CA ILE A 80 -4.78 -10.48 0.22
C ILE A 80 -5.07 -11.23 -1.09
N HIS A 81 -5.28 -10.47 -2.17
CA HIS A 81 -5.39 -11.03 -3.51
C HIS A 81 -4.03 -11.43 -4.07
N THR A 82 -3.04 -10.55 -3.91
CA THR A 82 -1.63 -10.78 -4.24
C THR A 82 -0.72 -9.88 -3.43
N PHE A 83 0.57 -10.19 -3.39
CA PHE A 83 1.55 -9.40 -2.65
C PHE A 83 2.92 -9.43 -3.31
N THR A 84 3.76 -8.48 -2.91
CA THR A 84 5.19 -8.47 -3.23
C THR A 84 6.00 -8.01 -2.02
N ILE A 85 7.20 -8.56 -1.85
CA ILE A 85 8.16 -8.15 -0.83
C ILE A 85 9.18 -7.25 -1.50
N CYS A 86 9.21 -5.99 -1.09
CA CYS A 86 10.10 -4.98 -1.62
C CYS A 86 11.40 -4.96 -0.82
N HIS A 87 12.45 -5.55 -1.35
CA HIS A 87 13.81 -5.54 -0.75
C HIS A 87 14.58 -4.26 -1.05
N TYR A 88 14.11 -3.49 -2.02
CA TYR A 88 14.66 -2.22 -2.42
C TYR A 88 13.55 -1.17 -2.56
N GLY A 89 13.90 0.10 -2.33
CA GLY A 89 12.97 1.22 -2.49
C GLY A 89 13.76 2.51 -2.69
N GLY A 90 13.07 3.57 -3.14
CA GLY A 90 13.65 4.90 -3.20
C GLY A 90 14.14 5.38 -1.83
N GLU A 91 14.93 6.44 -1.81
CA GLU A 91 15.62 6.95 -0.61
C GLU A 91 14.70 7.10 0.61
N ALA A 92 13.46 7.57 0.40
CA ALA A 92 12.45 7.71 1.46
C ALA A 92 12.03 6.39 2.12
N PHE A 93 12.21 5.25 1.42
CA PHE A 93 11.77 3.92 1.86
C PHE A 93 12.92 2.99 2.24
N LEU A 94 14.17 3.37 2.01
CA LEU A 94 15.34 2.51 2.27
C LEU A 94 15.41 2.04 3.73
N LYS A 95 15.01 2.88 4.68
CA LYS A 95 15.02 2.54 6.12
C LYS A 95 13.92 1.56 6.51
N GLU A 96 12.92 1.36 5.66
CA GLU A 96 11.76 0.50 5.91
C GLU A 96 11.85 -0.85 5.17
N THR A 97 12.87 -1.03 4.32
CA THR A 97 13.08 -2.29 3.59
C THR A 97 13.62 -3.40 4.51
N PRO A 98 13.18 -4.66 4.32
CA PRO A 98 12.13 -5.08 3.40
C PRO A 98 10.73 -4.73 3.90
N PHE A 99 9.84 -4.33 2.98
CA PHE A 99 8.44 -4.10 3.30
C PHE A 99 7.52 -4.84 2.31
N THR A 100 6.31 -5.13 2.74
CA THR A 100 5.33 -5.86 1.92
C THR A 100 4.27 -4.91 1.37
N LEU A 101 4.07 -4.96 0.05
CA LEU A 101 2.90 -4.37 -0.62
C LEU A 101 1.90 -5.47 -0.93
N ILE A 102 0.62 -5.15 -0.77
CA ILE A 102 -0.49 -6.05 -1.03
C ILE A 102 -1.53 -5.39 -1.91
N LEU A 103 -2.19 -6.20 -2.74
CA LEU A 103 -3.47 -5.85 -3.34
C LEU A 103 -4.56 -6.54 -2.53
N VAL A 104 -5.45 -5.74 -1.96
CA VAL A 104 -6.57 -6.21 -1.14
C VAL A 104 -7.82 -6.30 -1.97
N GLU A 105 -8.50 -7.44 -1.90
CA GLU A 105 -9.87 -7.63 -2.40
C GLU A 105 -10.87 -7.48 -1.27
N PHE A 106 -12.03 -6.89 -1.57
CA PHE A 106 -13.10 -6.65 -0.63
C PHE A 106 -14.41 -7.25 -1.14
N ASP A 107 -15.21 -7.75 -0.24
CA ASP A 107 -16.57 -8.17 -0.58
C ASP A 107 -17.38 -6.92 -0.99
N GLY A 108 -17.95 -6.94 -2.20
CA GLY A 108 -18.72 -5.83 -2.75
C GLY A 108 -17.91 -4.72 -3.45
N ALA A 109 -16.61 -4.92 -3.69
CA ALA A 109 -15.82 -4.11 -4.60
C ALA A 109 -15.32 -4.94 -5.78
N ASP A 110 -15.37 -4.35 -6.97
CA ASP A 110 -14.97 -5.02 -8.23
C ASP A 110 -13.50 -4.78 -8.56
N THR A 111 -12.81 -3.89 -7.83
CA THR A 111 -11.39 -3.61 -8.01
C THR A 111 -10.60 -3.80 -6.71
N LEU A 112 -9.30 -3.94 -6.86
CA LEU A 112 -8.36 -4.14 -5.76
C LEU A 112 -7.86 -2.81 -5.21
N PHE A 113 -7.39 -2.82 -3.95
CA PHE A 113 -6.77 -1.68 -3.30
C PHE A 113 -5.31 -1.97 -2.97
N LEU A 114 -4.40 -1.17 -3.51
CA LEU A 114 -2.96 -1.28 -3.22
C LEU A 114 -2.64 -0.60 -1.89
N SER A 115 -1.99 -1.33 -0.97
CA SER A 115 -1.54 -0.78 0.30
C SER A 115 -0.35 -1.55 0.87
N ARG A 116 0.16 -1.11 2.01
CA ARG A 116 1.17 -1.81 2.79
C ARG A 116 0.54 -2.83 3.74
N LEU A 117 1.23 -3.94 3.92
CA LEU A 117 0.96 -4.89 5.00
C LEU A 117 1.97 -4.65 6.12
N LYS A 118 1.48 -4.55 7.37
CA LYS A 118 2.28 -4.43 8.58
C LYS A 118 1.91 -5.50 9.59
N GLY A 119 2.71 -5.66 10.65
CA GLY A 119 2.39 -6.57 11.75
C GLY A 119 2.56 -8.06 11.46
N VAL A 120 3.19 -8.42 10.33
CA VAL A 120 3.47 -9.81 9.96
C VAL A 120 4.81 -9.89 9.25
N LYS A 121 5.57 -10.98 9.49
CA LYS A 121 6.84 -11.23 8.80
C LYS A 121 6.59 -11.62 7.34
N PRO A 122 7.47 -11.24 6.40
CA PRO A 122 7.34 -11.57 4.98
C PRO A 122 7.06 -13.06 4.71
N GLU A 123 7.71 -13.96 5.45
CA GLU A 123 7.62 -15.41 5.28
C GLU A 123 6.25 -15.98 5.67
N ALA A 124 5.49 -15.23 6.46
CA ALA A 124 4.14 -15.63 6.92
C ALA A 124 3.01 -15.00 6.09
N VAL A 125 3.36 -14.26 5.03
CA VAL A 125 2.36 -13.67 4.13
C VAL A 125 1.89 -14.69 3.11
N SER A 126 0.59 -14.79 2.91
CA SER A 126 -0.01 -15.69 1.91
C SER A 126 -1.19 -15.03 1.20
N ILE A 127 -1.45 -15.47 -0.03
CA ILE A 127 -2.68 -15.12 -0.75
C ILE A 127 -3.88 -15.65 0.04
N GLY A 128 -4.96 -14.88 0.10
CA GLY A 128 -6.16 -15.21 0.87
C GLY A 128 -6.08 -14.85 2.35
N LEU A 129 -4.93 -14.39 2.87
CA LEU A 129 -4.81 -13.96 4.27
C LEU A 129 -5.83 -12.86 4.57
N PRO A 130 -6.71 -13.05 5.58
CA PRO A 130 -7.64 -12.00 6.00
C PRO A 130 -6.89 -10.83 6.62
N VAL A 131 -7.24 -9.62 6.19
CA VAL A 131 -6.60 -8.38 6.65
C VAL A 131 -7.63 -7.33 7.05
N VAL A 132 -7.22 -6.40 7.90
CA VAL A 132 -8.04 -5.30 8.37
C VAL A 132 -7.28 -3.98 8.20
N ALA A 133 -7.98 -2.95 7.71
CA ALA A 133 -7.43 -1.61 7.55
C ALA A 133 -7.10 -0.97 8.90
N ARG A 134 -5.98 -0.29 8.97
CA ARG A 134 -5.54 0.56 10.07
C ARG A 134 -5.23 1.96 9.56
N PHE A 135 -5.40 2.95 10.41
CA PHE A 135 -5.28 4.35 10.03
C PHE A 135 -4.28 5.07 10.92
N ALA A 136 -3.61 6.07 10.36
CA ALA A 136 -2.71 6.92 11.10
C ALA A 136 -3.46 7.72 12.17
N LYS A 137 -2.95 7.74 13.41
CA LYS A 137 -3.52 8.53 14.50
C LYS A 137 -3.40 10.04 14.23
N THR A 138 -2.32 10.44 13.58
CA THR A 138 -2.09 11.82 13.14
C THR A 138 -2.11 11.82 11.61
N PRO A 139 -3.17 12.36 10.99
CA PRO A 139 -3.31 12.37 9.54
C PRO A 139 -2.21 13.21 8.87
N SER A 140 -1.61 12.65 7.84
CA SER A 140 -0.72 13.37 6.91
C SER A 140 -1.42 13.72 5.60
N PHE A 141 -2.66 13.26 5.44
CA PHE A 141 -3.46 13.35 4.22
C PHE A 141 -2.76 12.72 3.00
N LYS A 142 -2.08 11.62 3.22
CA LYS A 142 -1.43 10.81 2.18
C LYS A 142 -2.07 9.43 2.12
N VAL A 143 -1.92 8.75 1.00
CA VAL A 143 -2.38 7.36 0.84
C VAL A 143 -1.73 6.41 1.86
N THR A 144 -0.56 6.78 2.39
CA THR A 144 0.16 6.02 3.43
C THR A 144 -0.46 6.13 4.83
N ASP A 145 -1.49 6.96 5.01
CA ASP A 145 -2.26 7.04 6.26
C ASP A 145 -3.15 5.81 6.49
N VAL A 146 -3.28 4.93 5.48
CA VAL A 146 -3.92 3.64 5.61
C VAL A 146 -2.93 2.51 5.29
N TRP A 147 -2.94 1.47 6.13
CA TRP A 147 -2.24 0.21 5.90
C TRP A 147 -3.11 -0.94 6.38
N PHE A 148 -2.69 -2.17 6.12
CA PHE A 148 -3.40 -3.35 6.58
C PHE A 148 -2.55 -4.17 7.54
N GLU A 149 -3.23 -4.86 8.43
CA GLU A 149 -2.67 -5.86 9.35
C GLU A 149 -3.47 -7.15 9.22
N PRO A 150 -2.91 -8.33 9.56
CA PRO A 150 -3.70 -9.55 9.65
C PRO A 150 -4.93 -9.34 10.54
N ALA A 151 -6.09 -9.81 10.09
CA ALA A 151 -7.36 -9.67 10.83
C ALA A 151 -7.37 -10.46 12.15
N TYR A 152 -6.51 -11.48 12.24
CA TYR A 152 -6.30 -12.30 13.44
C TYR A 152 -4.83 -12.27 13.81
N PRO A 153 -4.49 -12.31 15.13
CA PRO A 153 -3.10 -12.47 15.53
C PRO A 153 -2.60 -13.79 14.94
N HIS A 154 -1.49 -13.73 14.18
CA HIS A 154 -0.84 -14.94 13.68
C HIS A 154 -0.47 -15.82 14.89
N PRO A 155 -0.75 -17.13 14.84
CA PRO A 155 -0.12 -18.04 15.79
C PRO A 155 1.40 -17.91 15.62
N PRO A 156 2.18 -17.94 16.71
CA PRO A 156 3.63 -17.92 16.62
C PRO A 156 4.07 -19.06 15.67
N LEU A 157 4.99 -18.74 14.75
CA LEU A 157 5.58 -19.76 13.87
C LEU A 157 6.06 -20.91 14.77
N PRO A 158 5.86 -22.18 14.37
CA PRO A 158 6.44 -23.30 15.08
C PRO A 158 7.92 -23.03 15.23
N HIS A 159 8.44 -23.02 16.46
CA HIS A 159 9.87 -22.97 16.71
C HIS A 159 10.45 -24.16 15.96
N GLU A 160 11.39 -23.91 15.05
CA GLU A 160 12.22 -24.97 14.48
C GLU A 160 12.84 -25.70 15.67
N GLY A 161 12.40 -26.94 15.86
CA GLY A 161 12.85 -27.75 16.97
C GLY A 161 14.35 -27.85 16.95
N GLU A 162 14.96 -27.55 18.08
CA GLU A 162 16.35 -27.86 18.37
C GLU A 162 16.59 -29.31 17.94
N GLY A 163 17.36 -29.44 16.85
CA GLY A 163 17.86 -30.74 16.42
C GLY A 163 18.64 -31.37 17.58
N LYS A 164 18.04 -32.34 18.25
CA LYS A 164 18.73 -33.24 19.17
C LYS A 164 19.92 -33.85 18.42
N ARG A 165 21.10 -33.35 18.68
CA ARG A 165 22.33 -34.11 18.43
C ARG A 165 22.29 -35.27 19.41
N GLY A 166 21.87 -36.43 18.92
CA GLY A 166 22.08 -37.70 19.57
C GLY A 166 23.53 -38.08 19.43
N GLY A 167 24.15 -38.43 20.55
CA GLY A 167 25.49 -39.00 20.67
C GLY A 167 25.60 -40.41 20.13
#